data_c1fff13049f050f5c915a670524967cb
#
_entry.id   c1fff13049f050f5c915a670524967cb
#
_cell.length_a   1.000
_cell.length_b   1.000
_cell.length_c   1.000
_cell.angle_alpha   90.00
_cell.angle_beta   90.00
_cell.angle_gamma   90.00
#
_symmetry.space_group_name_H-M   'P 1'
#
loop_
_entity.id
_entity.type
_entity.pdbx_description
1 polymer ?
#
loop_
_entity_poly.entity_id
_entity_poly.type
_entity_poly.pdbx_seq_one_letter_code
_entity_poly.pdbx_strand_id
1 'polypeptide(L)'
;MREILATLYPYLVLLYLIDCLVYVDKQQVCFISLLGKGFRLVTKGIHLSGLFPFSQSIAAGNLNLHPSESGIYYRSNDSETRGLLNYPEEFRFIPYAYIDNPSPGENKVILNKDVAVKTPSSLFAKKLADRLAGTARTEFAERRELIRNFMKEDADIERIKEIHHSCKHRFGYLEILCTLLFIEFFILLPIALYCLLLPKFILNALLANIGVLYACTVSYTYYLLGKIYGKNSGLKTPVMLSIILSPVAAIHALGYLTKDLFTLFDPAALAAYLLPIEKFKDYMRREIYRIHRACGESDEFGWAEFWQIKLASIRGLLDRLDLKEENLTAQPEKTEDSADSYCPVCRTEYRPGFSFCSDCGVLLTAYAQ
;
A
#
# COMPACT_ATOMS: atom_id res chain seq x y z
N MET A 1 -18.58 -0.87 39.47
CA MET A 1 -18.44 -1.17 38.02
C MET A 1 -18.35 0.11 37.17
N ARG A 2 -19.31 1.06 37.26
CA ARG A 2 -19.29 2.33 36.49
C ARG A 2 -18.00 3.13 36.72
N GLU A 3 -17.58 3.34 37.97
CA GLU A 3 -16.34 4.07 38.29
C GLU A 3 -15.09 3.41 37.73
N ILE A 4 -14.99 2.09 37.85
CA ILE A 4 -13.87 1.33 37.28
C ILE A 4 -13.83 1.50 35.77
N LEU A 5 -14.97 1.35 35.07
CA LEU A 5 -15.06 1.55 33.64
C LEU A 5 -14.73 2.97 33.22
N ALA A 6 -15.22 3.97 33.97
CA ALA A 6 -14.91 5.38 33.71
C ALA A 6 -13.41 5.69 33.85
N THR A 7 -12.74 5.02 34.81
CA THR A 7 -11.29 5.17 34.99
C THR A 7 -10.50 4.46 33.89
N LEU A 8 -10.96 3.30 33.42
CA LEU A 8 -10.26 2.52 32.37
C LEU A 8 -10.51 3.04 30.97
N TYR A 9 -11.65 3.70 30.73
CA TYR A 9 -12.06 4.16 29.40
C TYR A 9 -11.03 5.07 28.70
N PRO A 10 -10.42 6.08 29.34
CA PRO A 10 -9.38 6.91 28.70
C PRO A 10 -8.17 6.11 28.23
N TYR A 11 -7.77 5.08 28.97
CA TYR A 11 -6.67 4.19 28.58
C TYR A 11 -7.01 3.35 27.35
N LEU A 12 -8.25 2.87 27.25
CA LEU A 12 -8.72 2.14 26.07
C LEU A 12 -8.78 3.06 24.84
N VAL A 13 -9.20 4.31 25.00
CA VAL A 13 -9.16 5.33 23.94
C VAL A 13 -7.72 5.60 23.50
N LEU A 14 -6.80 5.76 24.46
CA LEU A 14 -5.39 5.98 24.14
C LEU A 14 -4.77 4.80 23.37
N LEU A 15 -5.04 3.57 23.79
CA LEU A 15 -4.61 2.38 23.08
C LEU A 15 -5.15 2.33 21.66
N TYR A 16 -6.41 2.65 21.46
CA TYR A 16 -7.01 2.76 20.13
C TYR A 16 -6.33 3.82 19.26
N LEU A 17 -6.05 4.99 19.80
CA LEU A 17 -5.35 6.05 19.08
C LEU A 17 -3.93 5.64 18.69
N ILE A 18 -3.23 4.91 19.55
CA ILE A 18 -1.90 4.35 19.23
C ILE A 18 -2.01 3.32 18.09
N ASP A 19 -3.01 2.44 18.14
CA ASP A 19 -3.27 1.46 17.08
C ASP A 19 -3.60 2.13 15.71
N CYS A 20 -4.16 3.33 15.73
CA CYS A 20 -4.43 4.11 14.52
C CYS A 20 -3.19 4.75 13.91
N LEU A 21 -2.06 4.79 14.61
CA LEU A 21 -0.82 5.33 14.09
C LEU A 21 -0.13 4.30 13.20
N VAL A 22 0.04 4.64 11.93
CA VAL A 22 0.81 3.83 10.98
C VAL A 22 2.10 4.54 10.66
N TYR A 23 3.21 3.87 10.94
CA TYR A 23 4.51 4.32 10.46
C TYR A 23 4.74 3.82 9.04
N VAL A 24 4.87 4.74 8.11
CA VAL A 24 5.23 4.46 6.73
C VAL A 24 6.72 4.73 6.60
N ASP A 25 7.49 3.65 6.43
CA ASP A 25 8.88 3.76 6.06
C ASP A 25 8.97 4.24 4.61
N LYS A 26 10.10 4.70 4.18
CA LYS A 26 10.59 5.23 2.88
C LYS A 26 9.79 4.92 1.59
N GLN A 27 8.75 4.12 1.63
CA GLN A 27 7.97 3.65 0.50
C GLN A 27 6.68 4.46 0.34
N GLN A 28 6.34 4.78 -0.90
CA GLN A 28 5.01 5.28 -1.22
C GLN A 28 3.98 4.19 -0.95
N VAL A 29 3.09 4.46 -0.04
CA VAL A 29 1.98 3.56 0.30
C VAL A 29 0.71 4.22 -0.20
N CYS A 30 -0.05 3.48 -1.01
CA CYS A 30 -1.36 3.92 -1.46
C CYS A 30 -2.41 3.47 -0.46
N PHE A 31 -3.14 4.40 0.15
CA PHE A 31 -4.28 4.11 1.00
C PHE A 31 -5.57 4.31 0.21
N ILE A 32 -6.45 3.32 0.27
CA ILE A 32 -7.72 3.31 -0.44
C ILE A 32 -8.83 3.17 0.60
N SER A 33 -9.80 4.06 0.58
CA SER A 33 -11.02 3.87 1.35
C SER A 33 -12.02 2.99 0.59
N LEU A 34 -12.54 1.95 1.23
CA LEU A 34 -13.57 1.07 0.63
C LEU A 34 -14.91 1.77 0.49
N LEU A 35 -15.28 2.67 1.40
CA LEU A 35 -16.53 3.43 1.36
C LEU A 35 -16.43 4.73 0.57
N GLY A 36 -15.26 5.32 0.50
CA GLY A 36 -15.03 6.58 -0.20
C GLY A 36 -14.18 6.38 -1.46
N LYS A 37 -14.40 7.19 -2.49
CA LYS A 37 -13.50 7.31 -3.63
C LYS A 37 -12.24 8.14 -3.24
N GLY A 38 -11.70 7.91 -2.04
CA GLY A 38 -10.57 8.65 -1.52
C GLY A 38 -9.29 7.84 -1.64
N PHE A 39 -8.37 8.32 -2.43
CA PHE A 39 -7.01 7.82 -2.50
C PHE A 39 -6.08 8.84 -1.83
N ARG A 40 -5.22 8.37 -0.96
CA ARG A 40 -4.19 9.20 -0.36
C ARG A 40 -2.84 8.56 -0.60
N LEU A 41 -1.99 9.25 -1.33
CA LEU A 41 -0.57 8.92 -1.40
C LEU A 41 0.08 9.37 -0.09
N VAL A 42 0.75 8.43 0.56
CA VAL A 42 1.41 8.69 1.84
C VAL A 42 2.90 8.51 1.65
N THR A 43 3.65 9.53 1.99
CA THR A 43 5.11 9.53 2.02
C THR A 43 5.60 9.13 3.41
N LYS A 44 6.91 8.95 3.56
CA LYS A 44 7.57 8.60 4.83
C LYS A 44 7.05 9.43 6.01
N GLY A 45 6.75 8.78 7.11
CA GLY A 45 6.36 9.42 8.36
C GLY A 45 5.32 8.66 9.15
N ILE A 46 4.90 9.25 10.26
CA ILE A 46 3.80 8.74 11.09
C ILE A 46 2.49 9.34 10.55
N HIS A 47 1.56 8.48 10.21
CA HIS A 47 0.26 8.86 9.68
C HIS A 47 -0.85 8.33 10.56
N LEU A 48 -1.87 9.14 10.74
CA LEU A 48 -3.12 8.71 11.34
C LEU A 48 -3.95 8.04 10.24
N SER A 49 -4.06 6.72 10.27
CA SER A 49 -4.89 5.95 9.35
C SER A 49 -5.97 5.21 10.10
N GLY A 50 -7.18 5.21 9.56
CA GLY A 50 -8.26 4.40 10.08
C GLY A 50 -8.90 4.89 11.39
N LEU A 51 -8.81 6.20 11.71
CA LEU A 51 -9.48 6.76 12.90
C LEU A 51 -10.99 6.52 12.90
N PHE A 52 -11.59 6.45 11.71
CA PHE A 52 -13.02 6.19 11.54
C PHE A 52 -13.24 4.94 10.72
N PRO A 53 -14.24 4.10 11.03
CA PRO A 53 -14.51 2.85 10.32
C PRO A 53 -14.80 3.06 8.82
N PHE A 54 -15.35 4.20 8.45
CA PHE A 54 -15.64 4.58 7.06
C PHE A 54 -14.45 5.18 6.30
N SER A 55 -13.31 5.38 6.95
CA SER A 55 -12.07 5.90 6.34
C SER A 55 -11.00 4.82 6.17
N GLN A 56 -11.39 3.56 6.18
CA GLN A 56 -10.47 2.43 6.03
C GLN A 56 -9.69 2.50 4.73
N SER A 57 -8.40 2.33 4.84
CA SER A 57 -7.48 2.49 3.74
C SER A 57 -6.71 1.19 3.48
N ILE A 58 -6.57 0.87 2.22
CA ILE A 58 -5.72 -0.22 1.75
C ILE A 58 -4.32 0.35 1.52
N ALA A 59 -3.31 -0.32 2.01
CA ALA A 59 -1.93 0.02 1.72
C ALA A 59 -1.39 -0.93 0.64
N ALA A 60 -1.06 -0.40 -0.54
CA ALA A 60 -0.27 -1.12 -1.52
C ALA A 60 1.20 -0.73 -1.32
N GLY A 61 2.04 -1.70 -0.97
CA GLY A 61 3.46 -1.46 -0.76
C GLY A 61 4.26 -1.55 -2.06
N ASN A 62 5.31 -0.75 -2.20
CA ASN A 62 6.28 -0.93 -3.27
C ASN A 62 7.10 -2.19 -3.04
N LEU A 63 7.42 -2.87 -4.13
CA LEU A 63 8.32 -4.00 -4.14
C LEU A 63 9.75 -3.55 -3.81
N ASN A 64 10.36 -4.26 -2.87
CA ASN A 64 11.79 -4.14 -2.58
C ASN A 64 12.63 -5.15 -3.41
N LEU A 65 12.05 -5.70 -4.46
CA LEU A 65 12.65 -6.74 -5.26
C LEU A 65 12.22 -6.58 -6.71
N HIS A 66 13.19 -6.54 -7.61
CA HIS A 66 12.99 -6.33 -9.03
C HIS A 66 13.69 -7.46 -9.82
N PRO A 67 12.96 -8.38 -10.45
CA PRO A 67 13.53 -9.40 -11.29
C PRO A 67 14.04 -8.79 -12.60
N SER A 68 15.23 -9.23 -13.05
CA SER A 68 15.79 -9.01 -14.37
C SER A 68 16.01 -10.36 -15.06
N GLU A 69 16.50 -10.37 -16.29
CA GLU A 69 16.82 -11.63 -17.00
C GLU A 69 17.97 -12.41 -16.33
N SER A 70 18.96 -11.71 -15.80
CA SER A 70 20.16 -12.30 -15.23
C SER A 70 20.05 -12.62 -13.73
N GLY A 71 19.14 -11.98 -13.00
CA GLY A 71 19.00 -12.15 -11.56
C GLY A 71 17.97 -11.21 -10.95
N ILE A 72 18.16 -10.91 -9.70
CA ILE A 72 17.21 -10.12 -8.89
C ILE A 72 17.95 -8.94 -8.27
N TYR A 73 17.39 -7.75 -8.43
CA TYR A 73 17.73 -6.59 -7.64
C TYR A 73 16.85 -6.56 -6.40
N TYR A 74 17.45 -6.50 -5.22
CA TYR A 74 16.72 -6.39 -3.96
C TYR A 74 17.31 -5.30 -3.09
N ARG A 75 16.46 -4.66 -2.30
CA ARG A 75 16.88 -3.65 -1.36
C ARG A 75 17.36 -4.29 -0.07
N SER A 76 18.58 -3.96 0.35
CA SER A 76 19.09 -4.36 1.67
C SER A 76 18.30 -3.66 2.79
N ASN A 77 17.97 -4.40 3.85
CA ASN A 77 17.31 -3.83 5.03
C ASN A 77 18.18 -2.83 5.80
N ASP A 78 19.51 -2.85 5.55
CA ASP A 78 20.50 -2.06 6.29
C ASP A 78 20.71 -0.66 5.72
N SER A 79 20.12 -0.34 4.57
CA SER A 79 20.29 0.98 3.96
C SER A 79 19.35 2.01 4.56
N GLU A 80 19.87 2.93 5.34
CA GLU A 80 19.19 4.17 5.77
C GLU A 80 19.12 5.17 4.61
N THR A 81 18.21 4.97 3.68
CA THR A 81 18.11 5.86 2.53
C THR A 81 17.26 7.08 2.79
N ARG A 82 17.83 8.22 2.50
CA ARG A 82 17.19 9.54 2.61
C ARG A 82 16.68 9.96 1.24
N GLY A 83 15.38 9.87 0.99
CA GLY A 83 14.80 10.44 -0.23
C GLY A 83 13.51 9.78 -0.70
N LEU A 84 12.70 10.51 -1.46
CA LEU A 84 11.45 10.07 -2.08
C LEU A 84 11.67 9.07 -3.23
N LEU A 85 12.88 9.07 -3.80
CA LEU A 85 13.28 8.28 -4.94
C LEU A 85 14.24 7.19 -4.48
N ASN A 86 13.92 5.93 -4.76
CA ASN A 86 14.84 4.82 -4.55
C ASN A 86 15.94 4.93 -5.62
N TYR A 87 17.18 5.08 -5.18
CA TYR A 87 18.34 5.11 -6.06
C TYR A 87 18.83 3.69 -6.35
N PRO A 88 19.35 3.40 -7.55
CA PRO A 88 19.97 2.11 -7.88
C PRO A 88 21.06 1.67 -6.89
N GLU A 89 21.79 2.60 -6.33
CA GLU A 89 22.87 2.37 -5.33
C GLU A 89 22.40 1.65 -4.05
N GLU A 90 21.07 1.65 -3.80
CA GLU A 90 20.49 0.98 -2.64
C GLU A 90 20.14 -0.48 -2.90
N PHE A 91 20.21 -0.92 -4.14
CA PHE A 91 19.86 -2.28 -4.54
C PHE A 91 21.11 -3.14 -4.65
N ARG A 92 21.01 -4.35 -4.10
CA ARG A 92 21.99 -5.42 -4.28
C ARG A 92 21.49 -6.38 -5.33
N PHE A 93 22.41 -6.94 -6.11
CA PHE A 93 22.09 -7.89 -7.16
C PHE A 93 22.42 -9.32 -6.73
N ILE A 94 21.53 -10.27 -7.02
CA ILE A 94 21.75 -11.71 -6.87
C ILE A 94 21.44 -12.39 -8.20
N PRO A 95 22.42 -13.03 -8.86
CA PRO A 95 22.17 -13.87 -10.04
C PRO A 95 21.26 -15.05 -9.71
N TYR A 96 20.43 -15.49 -10.66
CA TYR A 96 19.57 -16.66 -10.46
C TYR A 96 20.33 -17.94 -10.10
N ALA A 97 21.60 -18.06 -10.54
CA ALA A 97 22.46 -19.19 -10.17
C ALA A 97 22.71 -19.32 -8.65
N TYR A 98 22.54 -18.24 -7.90
CA TYR A 98 22.70 -18.22 -6.44
C TYR A 98 21.37 -18.26 -5.67
N ILE A 99 20.26 -18.46 -6.37
CA ILE A 99 18.93 -18.53 -5.76
C ILE A 99 18.54 -20.00 -5.61
N ASP A 100 18.73 -20.52 -4.41
CA ASP A 100 18.36 -21.88 -4.04
C ASP A 100 16.91 -21.89 -3.55
N ASN A 101 15.99 -22.55 -4.25
CA ASN A 101 14.62 -22.83 -3.82
C ASN A 101 13.98 -21.67 -3.02
N PRO A 102 13.61 -20.56 -3.67
CA PRO A 102 13.01 -19.43 -2.98
C PRO A 102 11.77 -19.89 -2.23
N SER A 103 11.69 -19.56 -0.94
CA SER A 103 10.59 -20.00 -0.07
C SER A 103 9.88 -18.83 0.57
N PRO A 104 8.53 -18.89 0.67
CA PRO A 104 7.74 -17.84 1.31
C PRO A 104 7.81 -17.94 2.83
N GLY A 105 8.11 -16.80 3.50
CA GLY A 105 7.87 -16.60 4.92
C GLY A 105 6.60 -15.77 5.15
N GLU A 106 6.33 -15.35 6.38
CA GLU A 106 5.13 -14.56 6.69
C GLU A 106 5.08 -13.23 5.92
N ASN A 107 6.15 -12.44 5.99
CA ASN A 107 6.29 -11.15 5.32
C ASN A 107 7.66 -11.02 4.65
N LYS A 108 8.20 -12.12 4.15
CA LYS A 108 9.50 -12.16 3.49
C LYS A 108 9.58 -13.31 2.52
N VAL A 109 10.41 -13.16 1.50
CA VAL A 109 10.86 -14.27 0.65
C VAL A 109 12.30 -14.56 1.01
N ILE A 110 12.58 -15.82 1.32
CA ILE A 110 13.91 -16.33 1.58
C ILE A 110 14.47 -16.79 0.23
N LEU A 111 15.50 -16.11 -0.25
CA LEU A 111 16.12 -16.39 -1.56
C LEU A 111 17.19 -17.49 -1.46
N ASN A 112 17.95 -17.45 -0.36
CA ASN A 112 18.93 -18.46 0.05
C ASN A 112 19.09 -18.42 1.57
N LYS A 113 20.05 -19.16 2.12
CA LYS A 113 20.26 -19.25 3.58
C LYS A 113 20.51 -17.88 4.24
N ASP A 114 21.13 -16.95 3.52
CA ASP A 114 21.64 -15.69 4.07
C ASP A 114 20.80 -14.47 3.66
N VAL A 115 19.95 -14.59 2.64
CA VAL A 115 19.22 -13.47 2.08
C VAL A 115 17.72 -13.67 2.16
N ALA A 116 17.08 -12.76 2.89
CA ALA A 116 15.63 -12.67 2.99
C ALA A 116 15.16 -11.24 2.63
N VAL A 117 14.22 -11.14 1.72
CA VAL A 117 13.66 -9.86 1.26
C VAL A 117 12.29 -9.65 1.87
N LYS A 118 12.08 -8.52 2.54
CA LYS A 118 10.77 -8.15 3.10
C LYS A 118 9.75 -7.92 1.98
N THR A 119 8.57 -8.46 2.18
CA THR A 119 7.43 -8.31 1.27
C THR A 119 6.25 -7.62 1.97
N PRO A 120 5.35 -6.98 1.22
CA PRO A 120 4.21 -6.28 1.80
C PRO A 120 3.21 -7.22 2.49
N SER A 121 3.06 -8.45 2.01
CA SER A 121 2.14 -9.44 2.55
C SER A 121 2.62 -10.87 2.33
N SER A 122 2.04 -11.81 3.06
CA SER A 122 2.33 -13.24 2.96
C SER A 122 1.84 -13.85 1.63
N LEU A 123 0.70 -13.40 1.10
CA LEU A 123 0.22 -13.81 -0.23
C LEU A 123 1.17 -13.33 -1.32
N PHE A 124 1.67 -12.10 -1.17
CA PHE A 124 2.68 -11.57 -2.07
C PHE A 124 3.98 -12.36 -1.98
N ALA A 125 4.45 -12.68 -0.76
CA ALA A 125 5.64 -13.50 -0.55
C ALA A 125 5.53 -14.85 -1.27
N LYS A 126 4.38 -15.52 -1.16
CA LYS A 126 4.12 -16.79 -1.86
C LYS A 126 4.15 -16.61 -3.36
N LYS A 127 3.37 -15.67 -3.91
CA LYS A 127 3.34 -15.39 -5.37
C LYS A 127 4.75 -15.07 -5.90
N LEU A 128 5.50 -14.27 -5.15
CA LEU A 128 6.85 -13.88 -5.53
C LEU A 128 7.81 -15.07 -5.50
N ALA A 129 7.77 -15.91 -4.45
CA ALA A 129 8.59 -17.11 -4.37
C ALA A 129 8.32 -18.07 -5.54
N ASP A 130 7.04 -18.32 -5.86
CA ASP A 130 6.63 -19.17 -6.98
C ASP A 130 7.14 -18.61 -8.33
N ARG A 131 7.01 -17.29 -8.54
CA ARG A 131 7.52 -16.61 -9.74
C ARG A 131 9.04 -16.69 -9.85
N LEU A 132 9.76 -16.46 -8.76
CA LEU A 132 11.22 -16.53 -8.73
C LEU A 132 11.72 -17.95 -9.01
N ALA A 133 11.09 -18.96 -8.44
CA ALA A 133 11.38 -20.36 -8.72
C ALA A 133 11.15 -20.71 -10.20
N GLY A 134 10.06 -20.20 -10.77
CA GLY A 134 9.76 -20.34 -12.20
C GLY A 134 10.82 -19.69 -13.06
N THR A 135 11.12 -18.40 -12.80
CA THR A 135 12.10 -17.64 -13.59
C THR A 135 13.51 -18.23 -13.51
N ALA A 136 13.93 -18.70 -12.33
CA ALA A 136 15.24 -19.32 -12.16
C ALA A 136 15.42 -20.60 -13.00
N ARG A 137 14.34 -21.36 -13.20
CA ARG A 137 14.33 -22.60 -14.02
C ARG A 137 14.16 -22.35 -15.51
N THR A 138 13.69 -21.18 -15.90
CA THR A 138 13.46 -20.82 -17.31
C THR A 138 14.77 -20.47 -18.00
N GLU A 139 14.92 -20.83 -19.25
CA GLU A 139 16.08 -20.46 -20.07
C GLU A 139 16.22 -18.94 -20.19
N PHE A 140 17.47 -18.46 -20.27
CA PHE A 140 17.77 -17.02 -20.27
C PHE A 140 17.00 -16.25 -21.35
N ALA A 141 16.92 -16.80 -22.56
CA ALA A 141 16.25 -16.18 -23.70
C ALA A 141 14.72 -15.95 -23.48
N GLU A 142 14.09 -16.78 -22.66
CA GLU A 142 12.65 -16.74 -22.40
C GLU A 142 12.28 -15.91 -21.17
N ARG A 143 13.24 -15.60 -20.29
CA ARG A 143 13.00 -14.88 -19.02
C ARG A 143 12.38 -13.52 -19.22
N ARG A 144 12.81 -12.80 -20.26
CA ARG A 144 12.29 -11.46 -20.57
C ARG A 144 10.77 -11.48 -20.81
N GLU A 145 10.32 -12.43 -21.64
CA GLU A 145 8.89 -12.54 -21.93
C GLU A 145 8.10 -13.01 -20.70
N LEU A 146 8.67 -13.91 -19.92
CA LEU A 146 8.06 -14.35 -18.65
C LEU A 146 7.88 -13.18 -17.67
N ILE A 147 8.92 -12.35 -17.48
CA ILE A 147 8.86 -11.16 -16.61
C ILE A 147 7.82 -10.17 -17.16
N ARG A 148 7.78 -9.95 -18.47
CA ARG A 148 6.78 -9.09 -19.11
C ARG A 148 5.35 -9.57 -18.87
N ASN A 149 5.13 -10.88 -18.94
CA ASN A 149 3.81 -11.47 -18.68
C ASN A 149 3.40 -11.30 -17.22
N PHE A 150 4.31 -11.46 -16.26
CA PHE A 150 4.03 -11.16 -14.86
C PHE A 150 3.63 -9.69 -14.64
N MET A 151 4.30 -8.75 -15.30
CA MET A 151 3.95 -7.33 -15.20
C MET A 151 2.58 -7.03 -15.83
N LYS A 152 2.21 -7.70 -16.94
CA LYS A 152 0.88 -7.56 -17.53
C LYS A 152 -0.22 -8.09 -16.60
N GLU A 153 0.00 -9.25 -15.96
CA GLU A 153 -0.93 -9.80 -14.97
C GLU A 153 -1.13 -8.86 -13.77
N ASP A 154 -0.03 -8.26 -13.29
CA ASP A 154 -0.08 -7.34 -12.15
C ASP A 154 -0.75 -5.98 -12.51
N ALA A 155 -0.77 -5.63 -13.79
CA ALA A 155 -1.39 -4.42 -14.32
C ALA A 155 -2.82 -4.64 -14.86
N ASP A 156 -3.49 -5.73 -14.51
CA ASP A 156 -4.84 -6.05 -14.96
C ASP A 156 -5.89 -5.29 -14.15
N ILE A 157 -6.40 -4.19 -14.75
CA ILE A 157 -7.41 -3.31 -14.14
C ILE A 157 -8.76 -4.03 -13.99
N GLU A 158 -9.15 -4.87 -14.93
CA GLU A 158 -10.45 -5.56 -14.85
C GLU A 158 -10.46 -6.53 -13.68
N ARG A 159 -9.39 -7.24 -13.46
CA ARG A 159 -9.23 -8.10 -12.29
C ARG A 159 -9.23 -7.30 -10.98
N ILE A 160 -8.63 -6.10 -10.96
CA ILE A 160 -8.70 -5.19 -9.80
C ILE A 160 -10.16 -4.81 -9.52
N LYS A 161 -10.94 -4.45 -10.56
CA LYS A 161 -12.37 -4.11 -10.44
C LYS A 161 -13.19 -5.26 -9.88
N GLU A 162 -12.99 -6.48 -10.38
CA GLU A 162 -13.69 -7.67 -9.92
C GLU A 162 -13.43 -7.94 -8.44
N ILE A 163 -12.15 -7.91 -8.02
CA ILE A 163 -11.76 -8.11 -6.63
C ILE A 163 -12.34 -6.99 -5.75
N HIS A 164 -12.23 -5.73 -6.19
CA HIS A 164 -12.78 -4.59 -5.44
C HIS A 164 -14.29 -4.71 -5.27
N HIS A 165 -15.02 -5.06 -6.33
CA HIS A 165 -16.47 -5.26 -6.26
C HIS A 165 -16.83 -6.39 -5.30
N SER A 166 -16.14 -7.53 -5.39
CA SER A 166 -16.30 -8.67 -4.47
C SER A 166 -15.98 -8.28 -3.01
N CYS A 167 -14.92 -7.50 -2.79
CA CYS A 167 -14.56 -6.99 -1.47
C CYS A 167 -15.61 -6.03 -0.93
N LYS A 168 -16.07 -5.07 -1.73
CA LYS A 168 -17.09 -4.09 -1.33
C LYS A 168 -18.36 -4.78 -0.84
N HIS A 169 -18.83 -5.81 -1.53
CA HIS A 169 -20.01 -6.56 -1.11
C HIS A 169 -19.79 -7.31 0.20
N ARG A 170 -18.67 -8.02 0.33
CA ARG A 170 -18.39 -8.86 1.52
C ARG A 170 -17.98 -8.03 2.74
N PHE A 171 -17.18 -6.98 2.55
CA PHE A 171 -16.68 -6.18 3.64
C PHE A 171 -17.65 -5.09 4.08
N GLY A 172 -18.66 -4.75 3.28
CA GLY A 172 -19.69 -3.79 3.65
C GLY A 172 -20.41 -4.14 4.95
N TYR A 173 -20.69 -5.43 5.19
CA TYR A 173 -21.29 -5.87 6.45
C TYR A 173 -20.33 -5.70 7.63
N LEU A 174 -19.05 -6.03 7.48
CA LEU A 174 -18.06 -5.84 8.52
C LEU A 174 -17.89 -4.34 8.85
N GLU A 175 -17.93 -3.50 7.85
CA GLU A 175 -17.84 -2.06 7.99
C GLU A 175 -19.03 -1.48 8.76
N ILE A 176 -20.25 -1.97 8.50
CA ILE A 176 -21.44 -1.60 9.28
C ILE A 176 -21.27 -2.04 10.74
N LEU A 177 -20.86 -3.27 11.00
CA LEU A 177 -20.63 -3.77 12.37
C LEU A 177 -19.56 -2.94 13.09
N CYS A 178 -18.45 -2.63 12.45
CA CYS A 178 -17.41 -1.79 13.02
C CYS A 178 -17.89 -0.35 13.27
N THR A 179 -18.72 0.19 12.37
CA THR A 179 -19.29 1.54 12.55
C THR A 179 -20.24 1.59 13.75
N LEU A 180 -21.10 0.61 13.89
CA LEU A 180 -22.00 0.50 15.04
C LEU A 180 -21.20 0.36 16.35
N LEU A 181 -20.22 -0.54 16.37
CA LEU A 181 -19.35 -0.74 17.52
C LEU A 181 -18.57 0.54 17.88
N PHE A 182 -18.10 1.28 16.89
CA PHE A 182 -17.44 2.57 17.09
C PHE A 182 -18.36 3.61 17.72
N ILE A 183 -19.59 3.75 17.20
CA ILE A 183 -20.58 4.67 17.74
C ILE A 183 -20.90 4.33 19.20
N GLU A 184 -21.14 3.05 19.49
CA GLU A 184 -21.44 2.63 20.86
C GLU A 184 -20.27 2.83 21.80
N PHE A 185 -19.05 2.52 21.38
CA PHE A 185 -17.86 2.62 22.22
C PHE A 185 -17.39 4.07 22.42
N PHE A 186 -17.35 4.88 21.34
CA PHE A 186 -16.78 6.23 21.41
C PHE A 186 -17.80 7.35 21.66
N ILE A 187 -19.08 7.11 21.40
CA ILE A 187 -20.13 8.14 21.58
C ILE A 187 -21.06 7.75 22.73
N LEU A 188 -21.69 6.58 22.67
CA LEU A 188 -22.71 6.22 23.64
C LEU A 188 -22.15 5.81 25.00
N LEU A 189 -21.05 5.05 25.02
CA LEU A 189 -20.44 4.58 26.26
C LEU A 189 -19.91 5.73 27.14
N PRO A 190 -19.15 6.73 26.63
CA PRO A 190 -18.73 7.85 27.48
C PRO A 190 -19.91 8.66 27.99
N ILE A 191 -20.95 8.86 27.18
CA ILE A 191 -22.19 9.51 27.66
C ILE A 191 -22.79 8.71 28.82
N ALA A 192 -22.91 7.39 28.67
CA ALA A 192 -23.45 6.53 29.73
C ALA A 192 -22.54 6.44 30.95
N LEU A 193 -21.23 6.57 30.83
CA LEU A 193 -20.29 6.54 31.94
C LEU A 193 -20.23 7.84 32.72
N TYR A 194 -20.25 8.99 32.05
CA TYR A 194 -20.01 10.28 32.65
C TYR A 194 -21.30 11.05 32.95
N CYS A 195 -22.44 10.72 32.30
CA CYS A 195 -23.74 11.31 32.64
C CYS A 195 -24.36 10.61 33.85
N LEU A 196 -24.29 11.26 35.00
CA LEU A 196 -24.79 10.73 36.30
C LEU A 196 -26.31 10.50 36.35
N LEU A 197 -27.06 11.16 35.47
CA LEU A 197 -28.51 11.06 35.42
C LEU A 197 -29.03 9.78 34.74
N LEU A 198 -28.16 9.05 34.03
CA LEU A 198 -28.57 7.84 33.31
C LEU A 198 -28.75 6.65 34.27
N PRO A 199 -29.89 5.93 34.21
CA PRO A 199 -30.14 4.74 35.00
C PRO A 199 -29.11 3.64 34.75
N LYS A 200 -28.75 2.87 35.79
CA LYS A 200 -27.77 1.76 35.68
C LYS A 200 -28.15 0.69 34.65
N PHE A 201 -29.44 0.48 34.42
CA PHE A 201 -29.88 -0.53 33.44
C PHE A 201 -29.53 -0.13 32.02
N ILE A 202 -29.48 1.16 31.67
CA ILE A 202 -29.07 1.64 30.35
C ILE A 202 -27.59 1.33 30.11
N LEU A 203 -26.72 1.54 31.09
CA LEU A 203 -25.32 1.18 31.01
C LEU A 203 -25.13 -0.34 30.79
N ASN A 204 -25.87 -1.16 31.55
CA ASN A 204 -25.81 -2.61 31.40
C ASN A 204 -26.32 -3.08 30.04
N ALA A 205 -27.42 -2.47 29.54
CA ALA A 205 -27.94 -2.78 28.19
C ALA A 205 -26.94 -2.40 27.10
N LEU A 206 -26.31 -1.23 27.22
CA LEU A 206 -25.29 -0.77 26.29
C LEU A 206 -24.07 -1.72 26.28
N LEU A 207 -23.57 -2.10 27.45
CA LEU A 207 -22.45 -3.05 27.56
C LEU A 207 -22.80 -4.43 26.99
N ALA A 208 -24.04 -4.90 27.20
CA ALA A 208 -24.50 -6.13 26.58
C ALA A 208 -24.55 -6.04 25.06
N ASN A 209 -25.03 -4.91 24.51
CA ASN A 209 -25.08 -4.67 23.06
C ASN A 209 -23.68 -4.58 22.46
N ILE A 210 -22.75 -3.84 23.08
CA ILE A 210 -21.34 -3.82 22.69
C ILE A 210 -20.76 -5.24 22.66
N GLY A 211 -21.06 -6.08 23.67
CA GLY A 211 -20.61 -7.47 23.72
C GLY A 211 -21.17 -8.32 22.55
N VAL A 212 -22.43 -8.14 22.19
CA VAL A 212 -23.06 -8.83 21.06
C VAL A 212 -22.43 -8.35 19.73
N LEU A 213 -22.33 -7.05 19.50
CA LEU A 213 -21.72 -6.49 18.30
C LEU A 213 -20.27 -6.95 18.14
N TYR A 214 -19.53 -6.97 19.24
CA TYR A 214 -18.15 -7.47 19.26
C TYR A 214 -18.10 -8.96 18.85
N ALA A 215 -18.93 -9.81 19.46
CA ALA A 215 -18.98 -11.24 19.12
C ALA A 215 -19.35 -11.45 17.63
N CYS A 216 -20.31 -10.70 17.11
CA CYS A 216 -20.69 -10.71 15.71
C CYS A 216 -19.52 -10.30 14.80
N THR A 217 -18.80 -9.25 15.17
CA THR A 217 -17.66 -8.73 14.42
C THR A 217 -16.51 -9.75 14.37
N VAL A 218 -16.15 -10.34 15.50
CA VAL A 218 -15.15 -11.40 15.60
C VAL A 218 -15.52 -12.61 14.75
N SER A 219 -16.76 -13.10 14.88
CA SER A 219 -17.24 -14.28 14.15
C SER A 219 -17.28 -14.04 12.65
N TYR A 220 -17.75 -12.87 12.23
CA TYR A 220 -17.80 -12.51 10.81
C TYR A 220 -16.39 -12.31 10.21
N THR A 221 -15.47 -11.71 10.96
CA THR A 221 -14.08 -11.59 10.54
C THR A 221 -13.41 -12.95 10.40
N TYR A 222 -13.65 -13.86 11.33
CA TYR A 222 -13.15 -15.24 11.22
C TYR A 222 -13.65 -15.93 9.96
N TYR A 223 -14.93 -15.76 9.63
CA TYR A 223 -15.52 -16.28 8.39
C TYR A 223 -14.83 -15.69 7.15
N LEU A 224 -14.61 -14.36 7.11
CA LEU A 224 -13.92 -13.68 5.99
C LEU A 224 -12.49 -14.17 5.84
N LEU A 225 -11.74 -14.29 6.94
CA LEU A 225 -10.38 -14.85 6.95
C LEU A 225 -10.37 -16.28 6.39
N GLY A 226 -11.39 -17.09 6.73
CA GLY A 226 -11.57 -18.41 6.17
C GLY A 226 -11.74 -18.43 4.66
N LYS A 227 -12.45 -17.43 4.11
CA LYS A 227 -12.65 -17.28 2.65
C LYS A 227 -11.39 -16.82 1.92
N ILE A 228 -10.59 -15.96 2.54
CA ILE A 228 -9.38 -15.37 1.91
C ILE A 228 -8.19 -16.31 2.04
N TYR A 229 -7.92 -16.80 3.23
CA TYR A 229 -6.72 -17.60 3.52
C TYR A 229 -6.95 -19.11 3.50
N GLY A 230 -8.17 -19.55 3.25
CA GLY A 230 -8.52 -20.98 3.19
C GLY A 230 -8.19 -21.71 4.50
N LYS A 231 -7.46 -22.83 4.40
CA LYS A 231 -7.06 -23.65 5.56
C LYS A 231 -5.77 -23.19 6.25
N ASN A 232 -5.11 -22.15 5.74
CA ASN A 232 -3.83 -21.68 6.32
C ASN A 232 -4.07 -20.94 7.64
N SER A 233 -3.91 -21.63 8.76
CA SER A 233 -4.12 -21.09 10.11
C SER A 233 -3.06 -20.07 10.54
N GLY A 234 -1.83 -20.21 10.06
CA GLY A 234 -0.71 -19.32 10.44
C GLY A 234 -0.94 -17.86 10.05
N LEU A 235 -1.65 -17.60 8.94
CA LEU A 235 -1.98 -16.25 8.49
C LEU A 235 -3.19 -15.64 9.20
N LYS A 236 -4.08 -16.48 9.74
CA LYS A 236 -5.31 -16.05 10.42
C LYS A 236 -5.05 -15.64 11.87
N THR A 237 -4.16 -16.37 12.53
CA THR A 237 -3.96 -16.24 13.98
C THR A 237 -3.52 -14.84 14.43
N PRO A 238 -2.54 -14.17 13.79
CA PRO A 238 -2.13 -12.82 14.20
C PRO A 238 -3.26 -11.80 14.07
N VAL A 239 -4.01 -11.86 12.96
CA VAL A 239 -5.14 -10.96 12.71
C VAL A 239 -6.26 -11.20 13.72
N MET A 240 -6.61 -12.46 13.98
CA MET A 240 -7.62 -12.81 14.98
C MET A 240 -7.21 -12.39 16.40
N LEU A 241 -5.95 -12.58 16.77
CA LEU A 241 -5.45 -12.16 18.08
C LEU A 241 -5.56 -10.65 18.26
N SER A 242 -5.19 -9.87 17.24
CA SER A 242 -5.35 -8.42 17.24
C SER A 242 -6.82 -7.99 17.45
N ILE A 243 -7.78 -8.64 16.78
CA ILE A 243 -9.21 -8.33 16.91
C ILE A 243 -9.76 -8.72 18.28
N ILE A 244 -9.33 -9.86 18.83
CA ILE A 244 -9.78 -10.33 20.15
C ILE A 244 -9.23 -9.43 21.26
N LEU A 245 -7.98 -8.99 21.15
CA LEU A 245 -7.35 -8.14 22.16
C LEU A 245 -7.84 -6.69 22.13
N SER A 246 -8.23 -6.21 20.97
CA SER A 246 -8.75 -4.85 20.81
C SER A 246 -10.04 -4.87 20.01
N PRO A 247 -11.21 -4.83 20.68
CA PRO A 247 -12.52 -4.87 20.02
C PRO A 247 -12.72 -3.74 19.01
N VAL A 248 -12.04 -2.63 19.22
CA VAL A 248 -12.08 -1.49 18.30
C VAL A 248 -11.09 -1.70 17.14
N ALA A 249 -10.06 -2.51 17.30
CA ALA A 249 -9.12 -2.88 16.24
C ALA A 249 -9.71 -3.84 15.19
N ALA A 250 -10.95 -4.33 15.36
CA ALA A 250 -11.68 -5.02 14.30
C ALA A 250 -11.75 -4.19 13.00
N ILE A 251 -11.71 -2.87 13.12
CA ILE A 251 -11.56 -1.91 12.03
C ILE A 251 -10.26 -2.15 11.24
N HIS A 252 -9.15 -2.44 11.93
CA HIS A 252 -7.86 -2.68 11.29
C HIS A 252 -7.78 -4.01 10.54
N ALA A 253 -8.64 -4.97 10.90
CA ALA A 253 -8.75 -6.23 10.16
C ALA A 253 -9.10 -6.01 8.68
N LEU A 254 -9.97 -5.03 8.38
CA LEU A 254 -10.26 -4.64 7.00
C LEU A 254 -9.00 -4.15 6.27
N GLY A 255 -8.16 -3.36 6.92
CA GLY A 255 -6.90 -2.88 6.36
C GLY A 255 -5.95 -4.05 6.04
N TYR A 256 -5.83 -5.04 6.92
CA TYR A 256 -5.01 -6.24 6.68
C TYR A 256 -5.57 -7.10 5.54
N LEU A 257 -6.88 -7.40 5.57
CA LEU A 257 -7.53 -8.24 4.57
C LEU A 257 -7.42 -7.64 3.16
N THR A 258 -7.64 -6.34 3.04
CA THR A 258 -7.58 -5.64 1.77
C THR A 258 -6.13 -5.44 1.30
N LYS A 259 -5.19 -5.18 2.22
CA LYS A 259 -3.77 -5.10 1.91
C LYS A 259 -3.28 -6.37 1.22
N ASP A 260 -3.59 -7.53 1.77
CA ASP A 260 -3.16 -8.81 1.21
C ASP A 260 -3.73 -9.08 -0.19
N LEU A 261 -4.93 -8.61 -0.48
CA LEU A 261 -5.55 -8.78 -1.79
C LEU A 261 -5.00 -7.82 -2.85
N PHE A 262 -4.77 -6.55 -2.49
CA PHE A 262 -4.42 -5.51 -3.46
C PHE A 262 -2.91 -5.31 -3.64
N THR A 263 -2.05 -5.74 -2.71
CA THR A 263 -0.59 -5.71 -2.91
C THR A 263 -0.08 -6.68 -3.99
N LEU A 264 -0.95 -7.56 -4.48
CA LEU A 264 -0.64 -8.43 -5.63
C LEU A 264 -0.60 -7.67 -6.97
N PHE A 265 -1.12 -6.44 -7.03
CA PHE A 265 -1.22 -5.65 -8.25
C PHE A 265 -0.15 -4.57 -8.34
N ASP A 266 0.11 -4.14 -9.58
CA ASP A 266 0.98 -3.01 -9.84
C ASP A 266 0.36 -1.73 -9.24
N PRO A 267 1.11 -0.94 -8.46
CA PRO A 267 0.62 0.32 -7.89
C PRO A 267 0.09 1.30 -8.94
N ALA A 268 0.65 1.30 -10.17
CA ALA A 268 0.15 2.16 -11.25
C ALA A 268 -1.25 1.74 -11.74
N ALA A 269 -1.50 0.43 -11.82
CA ALA A 269 -2.82 -0.08 -12.21
C ALA A 269 -3.88 0.19 -11.11
N LEU A 270 -3.48 0.05 -9.83
CA LEU A 270 -4.33 0.44 -8.71
C LEU A 270 -4.64 1.94 -8.74
N ALA A 271 -3.63 2.77 -8.96
CA ALA A 271 -3.79 4.21 -9.07
C ALA A 271 -4.72 4.59 -10.24
N ALA A 272 -4.59 3.93 -11.40
CA ALA A 272 -5.45 4.13 -12.56
C ALA A 272 -6.93 3.85 -12.25
N TYR A 273 -7.18 2.82 -11.45
CA TYR A 273 -8.55 2.44 -11.08
C TYR A 273 -9.16 3.36 -10.01
N LEU A 274 -8.36 3.82 -9.06
CA LEU A 274 -8.83 4.40 -7.80
C LEU A 274 -8.74 5.92 -7.75
N LEU A 275 -7.80 6.51 -8.52
CA LEU A 275 -7.61 7.95 -8.52
C LEU A 275 -8.53 8.66 -9.51
N PRO A 276 -8.96 9.89 -9.19
CA PRO A 276 -9.39 10.82 -10.20
C PRO A 276 -8.29 11.03 -11.24
N ILE A 277 -8.68 11.25 -12.49
CA ILE A 277 -7.75 11.30 -13.64
C ILE A 277 -6.57 12.27 -13.42
N GLU A 278 -6.80 13.43 -12.83
CA GLU A 278 -5.74 14.43 -12.59
C GLU A 278 -4.73 13.93 -11.55
N LYS A 279 -5.20 13.31 -10.46
CA LYS A 279 -4.33 12.70 -9.45
C LYS A 279 -3.55 11.51 -10.01
N PHE A 280 -4.17 10.75 -10.91
CA PHE A 280 -3.49 9.67 -11.62
C PHE A 280 -2.39 10.20 -12.53
N LYS A 281 -2.65 11.28 -13.30
CA LYS A 281 -1.62 11.93 -14.12
C LYS A 281 -0.43 12.41 -13.28
N ASP A 282 -0.69 13.01 -12.10
CA ASP A 282 0.37 13.43 -11.18
C ASP A 282 1.20 12.24 -10.66
N TYR A 283 0.52 11.14 -10.32
CA TYR A 283 1.17 9.90 -9.92
C TYR A 283 2.05 9.34 -11.04
N MET A 284 1.52 9.27 -12.27
CA MET A 284 2.24 8.73 -13.42
C MET A 284 3.45 9.58 -13.80
N ARG A 285 3.38 10.90 -13.73
CA ARG A 285 4.55 11.79 -13.95
C ARG A 285 5.70 11.44 -13.00
N ARG A 286 5.41 11.20 -11.73
CA ARG A 286 6.41 10.80 -10.73
C ARG A 286 7.04 9.46 -11.07
N GLU A 287 6.22 8.47 -11.44
CA GLU A 287 6.70 7.13 -11.79
C GLU A 287 7.54 7.16 -13.07
N ILE A 288 7.10 7.84 -14.11
CA ILE A 288 7.84 8.00 -15.37
C ILE A 288 9.17 8.70 -15.13
N TYR A 289 9.17 9.82 -14.40
CA TYR A 289 10.40 10.53 -14.04
C TYR A 289 11.40 9.64 -13.31
N ARG A 290 10.92 8.87 -12.32
CA ARG A 290 11.73 7.91 -11.56
C ARG A 290 12.35 6.85 -12.46
N ILE A 291 11.57 6.31 -13.37
CA ILE A 291 12.02 5.25 -14.29
C ILE A 291 13.06 5.80 -15.28
N HIS A 292 12.80 6.96 -15.90
CA HIS A 292 13.76 7.58 -16.81
C HIS A 292 15.10 7.87 -16.12
N ARG A 293 15.04 8.36 -14.90
CA ARG A 293 16.24 8.57 -14.11
C ARG A 293 17.00 7.28 -13.84
N ALA A 294 16.29 6.23 -13.41
CA ALA A 294 16.88 4.92 -13.15
C ALA A 294 17.46 4.26 -14.42
N CYS A 295 16.88 4.50 -15.59
CA CYS A 295 17.44 4.06 -16.88
C CYS A 295 18.75 4.77 -17.25
N GLY A 296 18.96 6.00 -16.79
CA GLY A 296 20.15 6.81 -17.07
C GLY A 296 21.32 6.58 -16.11
N GLU A 297 21.07 5.93 -14.99
CA GLU A 297 22.09 5.61 -13.97
C GLU A 297 22.60 4.18 -14.21
N SER A 298 23.91 4.00 -14.36
CA SER A 298 24.71 2.79 -14.68
C SER A 298 24.00 1.45 -14.98
N ASP A 299 24.46 0.77 -16.04
CA ASP A 299 23.90 -0.50 -16.54
C ASP A 299 24.63 -1.74 -15.96
N GLU A 300 24.92 -1.76 -14.69
CA GLU A 300 25.42 -2.97 -14.07
C GLU A 300 24.31 -4.02 -13.97
N PHE A 301 24.58 -5.23 -14.48
CA PHE A 301 23.75 -6.43 -14.34
C PHE A 301 22.31 -6.37 -14.91
N GLY A 302 22.04 -5.53 -15.93
CA GLY A 302 20.72 -5.46 -16.58
C GLY A 302 19.67 -4.63 -15.83
N TRP A 303 20.10 -3.71 -14.97
CA TRP A 303 19.24 -2.81 -14.23
C TRP A 303 18.44 -1.88 -15.15
N ALA A 304 19.09 -1.27 -16.13
CA ALA A 304 18.44 -0.44 -17.13
C ALA A 304 17.38 -1.23 -17.92
N GLU A 305 17.65 -2.48 -18.23
CA GLU A 305 16.72 -3.35 -18.96
C GLU A 305 15.43 -3.61 -18.16
N PHE A 306 15.53 -3.89 -16.87
CA PHE A 306 14.36 -4.00 -16.00
C PHE A 306 13.49 -2.75 -16.07
N TRP A 307 14.09 -1.55 -15.98
CA TRP A 307 13.35 -0.30 -16.02
C TRP A 307 12.73 -0.03 -17.39
N GLN A 308 13.38 -0.44 -18.49
CA GLN A 308 12.80 -0.38 -19.83
C GLN A 308 11.56 -1.29 -19.96
N ILE A 309 11.62 -2.51 -19.43
CA ILE A 309 10.46 -3.42 -19.39
C ILE A 309 9.33 -2.78 -18.56
N LYS A 310 9.65 -2.18 -17.42
CA LYS A 310 8.69 -1.48 -16.57
C LYS A 310 8.06 -0.28 -17.28
N LEU A 311 8.85 0.53 -17.99
CA LEU A 311 8.38 1.65 -18.78
C LEU A 311 7.44 1.19 -19.90
N ALA A 312 7.79 0.12 -20.60
CA ALA A 312 6.92 -0.48 -21.62
C ALA A 312 5.58 -0.95 -21.04
N SER A 313 5.59 -1.54 -19.84
CA SER A 313 4.35 -1.90 -19.12
C SER A 313 3.49 -0.69 -18.78
N ILE A 314 4.12 0.41 -18.32
CA ILE A 314 3.42 1.67 -18.03
C ILE A 314 2.84 2.29 -19.30
N ARG A 315 3.59 2.33 -20.42
CA ARG A 315 3.08 2.81 -21.71
C ARG A 315 1.85 2.00 -22.14
N GLY A 316 1.90 0.69 -22.06
CA GLY A 316 0.76 -0.17 -22.34
C GLY A 316 -0.44 0.05 -21.42
N LEU A 317 -0.22 0.50 -20.17
CA LEU A 317 -1.30 0.92 -19.26
C LEU A 317 -1.89 2.27 -19.69
N LEU A 318 -1.04 3.24 -20.04
CA LEU A 318 -1.45 4.57 -20.49
C LEU A 318 -2.24 4.49 -21.81
N ASP A 319 -1.78 3.68 -22.76
CA ASP A 319 -2.48 3.46 -24.05
C ASP A 319 -3.90 2.93 -23.84
N ARG A 320 -4.09 2.00 -22.88
CA ARG A 320 -5.43 1.49 -22.51
C ARG A 320 -6.35 2.56 -21.90
N LEU A 321 -5.79 3.64 -21.39
CA LEU A 321 -6.51 4.76 -20.78
C LEU A 321 -6.58 5.98 -21.71
N ASP A 322 -6.17 5.83 -22.97
CA ASP A 322 -6.09 6.90 -23.98
C ASP A 322 -5.22 8.09 -23.50
N LEU A 323 -4.14 7.78 -22.80
CA LEU A 323 -3.15 8.73 -22.32
C LEU A 323 -1.80 8.47 -23.01
N LYS A 324 -1.10 9.56 -23.36
CA LYS A 324 0.25 9.47 -23.93
C LYS A 324 1.29 9.98 -22.93
N GLU A 325 2.43 9.29 -22.87
CA GLU A 325 3.54 9.67 -22.01
C GLU A 325 4.03 11.09 -22.31
N GLU A 326 4.13 11.45 -23.61
CA GLU A 326 4.57 12.74 -24.07
C GLU A 326 3.71 13.88 -23.50
N ASN A 327 2.39 13.67 -23.43
CA ASN A 327 1.47 14.66 -22.86
C ASN A 327 1.61 14.81 -21.35
N LEU A 328 2.00 13.73 -20.68
CA LEU A 328 2.24 13.76 -19.23
C LEU A 328 3.58 14.44 -18.87
N THR A 329 4.59 14.28 -19.72
CA THR A 329 5.95 14.81 -19.49
C THR A 329 6.20 16.13 -20.22
N ALA A 330 5.26 16.59 -21.09
CA ALA A 330 5.34 17.86 -21.78
C ALA A 330 5.58 19.04 -20.81
N GLN A 331 6.28 20.03 -21.29
CA GLN A 331 6.49 21.29 -20.56
C GLN A 331 5.10 21.90 -20.20
N PRO A 332 4.89 22.31 -18.93
CA PRO A 332 3.65 23.00 -18.57
C PRO A 332 3.59 24.39 -19.21
N GLU A 333 2.38 24.89 -19.42
CA GLU A 333 2.19 26.29 -19.79
C GLU A 333 2.72 27.18 -18.66
N LYS A 334 3.47 28.20 -19.01
CA LYS A 334 4.02 29.17 -18.10
C LYS A 334 2.91 30.10 -17.61
N THR A 335 2.67 30.14 -16.31
CA THR A 335 1.63 30.98 -15.69
C THR A 335 2.18 32.26 -15.08
N GLU A 336 3.43 32.26 -14.60
CA GLU A 336 4.11 33.43 -14.06
C GLU A 336 5.21 33.90 -15.02
N ASP A 337 5.16 35.14 -15.47
CA ASP A 337 6.19 35.73 -16.35
C ASP A 337 7.59 35.69 -15.72
N SER A 338 7.67 35.78 -14.40
CA SER A 338 8.95 35.75 -13.64
C SER A 338 9.51 34.33 -13.44
N ALA A 339 8.78 33.28 -13.79
CA ALA A 339 9.28 31.92 -13.71
C ALA A 339 10.29 31.66 -14.84
N ASP A 340 11.42 31.02 -14.53
CA ASP A 340 12.39 30.57 -15.53
C ASP A 340 12.53 29.05 -15.61
N SER A 341 12.02 28.37 -14.60
CA SER A 341 12.10 26.93 -14.49
C SER A 341 10.84 26.31 -13.83
N TYR A 342 10.67 25.03 -13.99
CA TYR A 342 9.57 24.28 -13.40
C TYR A 342 10.02 22.90 -12.90
N CYS A 343 9.28 22.35 -11.96
CA CYS A 343 9.48 20.98 -11.52
C CYS A 343 8.91 19.98 -12.52
N PRO A 344 9.71 19.06 -13.09
CA PRO A 344 9.21 18.07 -14.05
C PRO A 344 8.22 17.08 -13.45
N VAL A 345 8.12 17.00 -12.12
CA VAL A 345 7.26 16.09 -11.39
C VAL A 345 5.94 16.73 -10.97
N CYS A 346 5.97 17.82 -10.16
CA CYS A 346 4.76 18.46 -9.64
C CYS A 346 4.30 19.69 -10.47
N ARG A 347 5.10 20.11 -11.45
CA ARG A 347 4.83 21.25 -12.34
C ARG A 347 4.82 22.63 -11.64
N THR A 348 5.24 22.68 -10.38
CA THR A 348 5.39 23.97 -9.68
C THR A 348 6.45 24.81 -10.37
N GLU A 349 6.13 26.07 -10.63
CA GLU A 349 7.00 27.06 -11.25
C GLU A 349 7.95 27.68 -10.24
N TYR A 350 9.15 28.02 -10.70
CA TYR A 350 10.21 28.60 -9.88
C TYR A 350 10.82 29.80 -10.57
N ARG A 351 11.13 30.82 -9.76
CA ARG A 351 11.88 32.00 -10.18
C ARG A 351 13.38 31.67 -10.30
N PRO A 352 14.18 32.54 -10.97
CA PRO A 352 15.62 32.40 -11.00
C PRO A 352 16.25 32.22 -9.61
N GLY A 353 17.27 31.37 -9.53
CA GLY A 353 18.02 31.12 -8.29
C GLY A 353 17.67 29.84 -7.56
N PHE A 354 16.64 29.11 -7.98
CA PHE A 354 16.33 27.78 -7.47
C PHE A 354 16.85 26.70 -8.42
N SER A 355 17.47 25.66 -7.87
CA SER A 355 17.97 24.51 -8.62
C SER A 355 17.15 23.25 -8.39
N PHE A 356 16.43 23.17 -7.25
CA PHE A 356 15.68 21.98 -6.83
C PHE A 356 14.26 22.35 -6.42
N CYS A 357 13.34 21.44 -6.67
CA CYS A 357 11.97 21.54 -6.18
C CYS A 357 11.93 21.30 -4.65
N SER A 358 11.33 22.23 -3.90
CA SER A 358 11.17 22.11 -2.44
C SER A 358 10.35 20.91 -2.01
N ASP A 359 9.34 20.53 -2.81
CA ASP A 359 8.39 19.45 -2.47
C ASP A 359 8.86 18.08 -2.96
N CYS A 360 9.47 18.05 -4.16
CA CYS A 360 9.86 16.80 -4.81
C CYS A 360 11.33 16.45 -4.62
N GLY A 361 12.19 17.41 -4.27
CA GLY A 361 13.64 17.21 -4.13
C GLY A 361 14.34 16.89 -5.45
N VAL A 362 13.72 17.17 -6.61
CA VAL A 362 14.27 16.92 -7.94
C VAL A 362 14.81 18.18 -8.57
N LEU A 363 15.77 18.04 -9.49
CA LEU A 363 16.30 19.15 -10.28
C LEU A 363 15.17 19.80 -11.09
N LEU A 364 15.18 21.13 -11.14
CA LEU A 364 14.27 21.90 -11.96
C LEU A 364 14.69 21.85 -13.43
N THR A 365 13.71 21.97 -14.31
CA THR A 365 13.89 22.06 -15.77
C THR A 365 13.59 23.49 -16.22
N ALA A 366 14.51 24.08 -16.96
CA ALA A 366 14.28 25.40 -17.53
C ALA A 366 13.17 25.36 -18.56
N TYR A 367 12.40 26.44 -18.66
CA TYR A 367 11.45 26.60 -19.76
C TYR A 367 12.23 26.71 -21.08
N ALA A 368 11.80 25.95 -22.08
CA ALA A 368 12.29 26.15 -23.44
C ALA A 368 11.85 27.55 -23.92
N GLN A 369 12.81 28.31 -24.46
CA GLN A 369 12.54 29.65 -25.02
C GLN A 369 11.74 29.57 -26.30
#